data_526c6e31bca56df471429d45769e8220
#
_entry.id   526c6e31bca56df471429d45769e8220
#
_cell.length_a   1.000
_cell.length_b   1.000
_cell.length_c   1.000
_cell.angle_alpha   90.00
_cell.angle_beta   90.00
_cell.angle_gamma   90.00
#
_symmetry.space_group_name_H-M   'P 1'
#
loop_
_entity.id
_entity.type
_entity.pdbx_description
1 polymer ?
#
loop_
_entity_poly.entity_id
_entity_poly.type
_entity_poly.pdbx_seq_one_letter_code
_entity_poly.pdbx_strand_id
1 'polypeptide(L)'
;ADAWYMIGQVYFDRAFSETYVPLLDAVYDNPATADKLWEHIYLDNIKKLDMVARRYPAGTIFEFDSLDEVRQFDPLFLENLDSEVFDNIVAVLGCEKSAIHDVYPLKQGLTNLSCHFATADGEYVYRHPGIGTEAMIDRTSESAAQKIAHELGLDDTFVHEDPRGWKIS
;
A
#
# COMPACT_ATOMS: atom_id res chain seq x y z
N ALA A 1 11.86 28.36 6.93
CA ALA A 1 12.90 28.08 5.94
C ALA A 1 12.27 27.21 4.87
N ASP A 2 12.30 27.68 3.62
CA ASP A 2 11.77 26.92 2.49
C ASP A 2 12.70 25.75 2.21
N ALA A 3 12.34 24.59 2.74
CA ALA A 3 13.06 23.36 2.45
C ALA A 3 12.59 22.80 1.11
N TRP A 4 13.54 22.45 0.26
CA TRP A 4 13.27 21.67 -0.95
C TRP A 4 13.36 20.19 -0.61
N TYR A 5 12.43 19.39 -1.10
CA TYR A 5 12.45 17.94 -0.97
C TYR A 5 12.42 17.28 -2.35
N MET A 6 12.96 16.10 -2.39
CA MET A 6 12.98 15.29 -3.61
C MET A 6 11.65 14.52 -3.72
N ILE A 7 11.05 14.54 -4.90
CA ILE A 7 9.76 13.89 -5.19
C ILE A 7 9.93 12.46 -5.78
N GLY A 8 11.02 11.79 -5.44
CA GLY A 8 11.24 10.39 -5.81
C GLY A 8 11.64 10.10 -7.25
N GLN A 9 11.55 11.06 -8.17
CA GLN A 9 11.95 10.84 -9.56
C GLN A 9 13.40 11.21 -9.78
N VAL A 10 14.20 10.23 -10.20
CA VAL A 10 15.64 10.41 -10.47
C VAL A 10 15.98 9.79 -11.80
N TYR A 11 16.84 10.49 -12.56
CA TYR A 11 17.44 9.97 -13.78
C TYR A 11 18.94 9.81 -13.58
N PHE A 12 19.43 8.59 -13.70
CA PHE A 12 20.84 8.27 -13.70
C PHE A 12 21.32 8.11 -15.14
N ASP A 13 22.19 9.00 -15.58
CA ASP A 13 22.85 8.82 -16.86
C ASP A 13 23.94 7.74 -16.78
N ARG A 14 24.54 7.45 -17.93
CA ARG A 14 25.57 6.41 -18.01
C ARG A 14 26.80 6.74 -17.17
N ALA A 15 27.26 7.98 -17.19
CA ALA A 15 28.46 8.40 -16.47
C ALA A 15 28.25 8.32 -14.95
N PHE A 16 27.07 8.75 -14.47
CA PHE A 16 26.67 8.59 -13.08
C PHE A 16 26.63 7.11 -12.70
N SER A 17 25.98 6.27 -13.49
CA SER A 17 25.81 4.83 -13.22
C SER A 17 27.17 4.10 -13.19
N GLU A 18 28.08 4.40 -14.11
CA GLU A 18 29.43 3.82 -14.14
C GLU A 18 30.24 4.16 -12.87
N THR A 19 29.97 5.30 -12.23
CA THR A 19 30.60 5.69 -10.97
C THR A 19 29.85 5.13 -9.75
N TYR A 20 28.52 5.14 -9.79
CA TYR A 20 27.65 4.79 -8.65
C TYR A 20 27.60 3.27 -8.41
N VAL A 21 27.49 2.45 -9.45
CA VAL A 21 27.34 0.99 -9.30
C VAL A 21 28.49 0.36 -8.51
N PRO A 22 29.77 0.65 -8.76
CA PRO A 22 30.85 0.12 -7.92
C PRO A 22 30.81 0.57 -6.46
N LEU A 23 30.27 1.77 -6.18
CA LEU A 23 30.09 2.25 -4.81
C LEU A 23 28.95 1.51 -4.09
N LEU A 24 27.87 1.20 -4.81
CA LEU A 24 26.78 0.38 -4.33
C LEU A 24 27.25 -1.06 -4.04
N ASP A 25 27.94 -1.68 -4.99
CA ASP A 25 28.47 -3.05 -4.85
C ASP A 25 29.39 -3.19 -3.63
N ALA A 26 30.21 -2.18 -3.37
CA ALA A 26 31.13 -2.20 -2.23
C ALA A 26 30.44 -2.23 -0.86
N VAL A 27 29.17 -1.84 -0.78
CA VAL A 27 28.42 -1.76 0.48
C VAL A 27 27.21 -2.69 0.54
N TYR A 28 26.81 -3.28 -0.59
CA TYR A 28 25.56 -4.03 -0.73
C TYR A 28 25.47 -5.23 0.23
N ASP A 29 26.53 -6.01 0.36
CA ASP A 29 26.56 -7.20 1.21
C ASP A 29 26.92 -6.92 2.67
N ASN A 30 27.12 -5.65 3.04
CA ASN A 30 27.47 -5.28 4.40
C ASN A 30 26.20 -5.12 5.27
N PRO A 31 26.00 -5.95 6.32
CA PRO A 31 24.82 -5.84 7.19
C PRO A 31 24.64 -4.47 7.84
N ALA A 32 25.73 -3.71 8.05
CA ALA A 32 25.66 -2.37 8.63
C ALA A 32 25.03 -1.32 7.67
N THR A 33 24.83 -1.67 6.42
CA THR A 33 24.24 -0.79 5.39
C THR A 33 22.88 -1.31 4.90
N ALA A 34 22.33 -2.35 5.51
CA ALA A 34 21.07 -2.98 5.07
C ALA A 34 19.87 -2.01 5.04
N ASP A 35 19.88 -1.01 5.93
CA ASP A 35 18.83 0.02 6.02
C ASP A 35 19.14 1.28 5.20
N LYS A 36 20.25 1.30 4.46
CA LYS A 36 20.59 2.46 3.63
C LYS A 36 19.80 2.44 2.32
N LEU A 37 19.21 3.59 2.01
CA LEU A 37 18.66 3.89 0.71
C LEU A 37 19.76 4.37 -0.24
N TRP A 38 19.49 4.42 -1.54
CA TRP A 38 20.42 4.88 -2.54
C TRP A 38 20.93 6.32 -2.30
N GLU A 39 20.08 7.18 -1.72
CA GLU A 39 20.40 8.56 -1.35
C GLU A 39 21.50 8.63 -0.30
N HIS A 40 21.51 7.70 0.66
CA HIS A 40 22.56 7.65 1.66
C HIS A 40 23.93 7.34 1.04
N ILE A 41 23.97 6.43 0.06
CA ILE A 41 25.20 6.08 -0.67
C ILE A 41 25.66 7.27 -1.50
N TYR A 42 24.72 7.99 -2.13
CA TYR A 42 25.01 9.23 -2.84
C TYR A 42 25.61 10.28 -1.91
N LEU A 43 25.00 10.54 -0.76
CA LEU A 43 25.48 11.53 0.23
C LEU A 43 26.85 11.19 0.79
N ASP A 44 27.11 9.91 1.08
CA ASP A 44 28.43 9.44 1.53
C ASP A 44 29.53 9.65 0.46
N ASN A 45 29.14 9.76 -0.82
CA ASN A 45 30.03 9.90 -1.96
C ASN A 45 29.81 11.18 -2.79
N ILE A 46 29.16 12.18 -2.23
CA ILE A 46 28.74 13.41 -2.93
C ILE A 46 29.87 14.15 -3.67
N LYS A 47 31.13 13.94 -3.25
CA LYS A 47 32.30 14.54 -3.91
C LYS A 47 32.70 13.82 -5.21
N LYS A 48 32.16 12.61 -5.44
CA LYS A 48 32.47 11.78 -6.61
C LYS A 48 31.32 11.71 -7.61
N LEU A 49 30.13 12.09 -7.14
CA LEU A 49 28.87 11.98 -7.86
C LEU A 49 28.29 13.38 -8.06
N ASP A 50 27.87 13.68 -9.28
CA ASP A 50 27.24 14.96 -9.60
C ASP A 50 25.78 14.73 -9.98
N MET A 51 24.88 15.47 -9.32
CA MET A 51 23.45 15.46 -9.62
C MET A 51 22.93 16.89 -9.76
N VAL A 52 22.17 17.12 -10.81
CA VAL A 52 21.53 18.41 -11.07
C VAL A 52 20.08 18.38 -10.61
N ALA A 53 19.74 19.24 -9.67
CA ALA A 53 18.36 19.40 -9.22
C ALA A 53 17.53 20.14 -10.26
N ARG A 54 16.51 19.49 -10.81
CA ARG A 54 15.48 20.13 -11.63
C ARG A 54 14.31 20.54 -10.74
N ARG A 55 14.10 21.83 -10.65
CA ARG A 55 13.01 22.40 -9.82
C ARG A 55 11.72 22.51 -10.63
N TYR A 56 10.62 22.14 -10.00
CA TYR A 56 9.28 22.28 -10.54
C TYR A 56 8.45 23.25 -9.69
N PRO A 57 7.58 24.05 -10.29
CA PRO A 57 6.61 24.86 -9.55
C PRO A 57 5.69 23.95 -8.69
N ALA A 58 5.18 24.49 -7.59
CA ALA A 58 4.15 23.82 -6.80
C ALA A 58 2.94 23.45 -7.69
N GLY A 59 2.37 22.26 -7.49
CA GLY A 59 1.24 21.77 -8.27
C GLY A 59 1.59 21.22 -9.67
N THR A 60 2.87 20.98 -9.97
CA THR A 60 3.29 20.34 -11.22
C THR A 60 3.33 18.79 -11.06
N ILE A 61 3.68 18.33 -9.88
CA ILE A 61 3.82 16.89 -9.58
C ILE A 61 2.97 16.63 -8.34
N PHE A 62 2.21 15.56 -8.41
CA PHE A 62 1.34 15.10 -7.34
C PHE A 62 1.79 13.71 -6.91
N GLU A 63 1.80 13.48 -5.61
CA GLU A 63 2.05 12.19 -4.98
C GLU A 63 0.77 11.80 -4.23
N PHE A 64 0.37 10.56 -4.36
CA PHE A 64 -0.85 10.06 -3.73
C PHE A 64 -0.49 8.85 -2.86
N ASP A 65 -0.71 8.97 -1.56
CA ASP A 65 -0.51 7.89 -0.58
C ASP A 65 -1.81 7.16 -0.26
N SER A 66 -2.94 7.77 -0.63
CA SER A 66 -4.28 7.23 -0.37
C SER A 66 -5.21 7.45 -1.55
N LEU A 67 -6.29 6.64 -1.59
CA LEU A 67 -7.36 6.83 -2.57
C LEU A 67 -8.09 8.16 -2.36
N ASP A 68 -8.20 8.63 -1.12
CA ASP A 68 -8.89 9.89 -0.82
C ASP A 68 -8.15 11.10 -1.39
N GLU A 69 -6.83 11.05 -1.44
CA GLU A 69 -6.03 12.08 -2.12
C GLU A 69 -6.26 12.06 -3.63
N VAL A 70 -6.35 10.86 -4.24
CA VAL A 70 -6.72 10.74 -5.66
C VAL A 70 -8.12 11.30 -5.91
N ARG A 71 -9.08 11.02 -5.03
CA ARG A 71 -10.46 11.53 -5.13
C ARG A 71 -10.55 13.05 -5.00
N GLN A 72 -9.75 13.64 -4.11
CA GLN A 72 -9.64 15.10 -3.99
C GLN A 72 -9.05 15.74 -5.24
N PHE A 73 -8.13 15.06 -5.88
CA PHE A 73 -7.49 15.51 -7.11
C PHE A 73 -8.39 15.33 -8.34
N ASP A 74 -9.04 14.18 -8.47
CA ASP A 74 -9.92 13.84 -9.59
C ASP A 74 -11.25 13.24 -9.09
N PRO A 75 -12.33 14.04 -9.10
CA PRO A 75 -13.66 13.61 -8.67
C PRO A 75 -14.24 12.41 -9.43
N LEU A 76 -13.69 12.07 -10.61
CA LEU A 76 -14.12 10.87 -11.34
C LEU A 76 -13.88 9.59 -10.55
N PHE A 77 -12.92 9.60 -9.61
CA PHE A 77 -12.64 8.46 -8.74
C PHE A 77 -13.61 8.32 -7.55
N LEU A 78 -14.57 9.21 -7.36
CA LEU A 78 -15.56 9.06 -6.30
C LEU A 78 -16.46 7.84 -6.50
N GLU A 79 -16.92 7.59 -7.73
CA GLU A 79 -17.86 6.52 -8.04
C GLU A 79 -17.40 5.57 -9.15
N ASN A 80 -16.33 5.92 -9.84
CA ASN A 80 -15.87 5.21 -11.03
C ASN A 80 -14.69 4.27 -10.74
N LEU A 81 -14.71 3.60 -9.57
CA LEU A 81 -13.73 2.59 -9.22
C LEU A 81 -14.19 1.22 -9.72
N ASP A 82 -13.58 0.76 -10.78
CA ASP A 82 -13.68 -0.63 -11.24
C ASP A 82 -12.75 -1.50 -10.38
N SER A 83 -13.27 -1.95 -9.23
CA SER A 83 -12.53 -2.75 -8.27
C SER A 83 -13.45 -3.76 -7.60
N GLU A 84 -13.09 -5.05 -7.72
CA GLU A 84 -13.80 -6.13 -7.02
C GLU A 84 -13.89 -5.90 -5.51
N VAL A 85 -12.87 -5.30 -4.90
CA VAL A 85 -12.86 -4.97 -3.47
C VAL A 85 -14.00 -4.02 -3.12
N PHE A 86 -14.18 -2.94 -3.89
CA PHE A 86 -15.24 -1.98 -3.68
C PHE A 86 -16.62 -2.57 -3.97
N ASP A 87 -16.75 -3.39 -5.02
CA ASP A 87 -18.00 -4.07 -5.33
C ASP A 87 -18.42 -5.02 -4.21
N ASN A 88 -17.47 -5.75 -3.62
CA ASN A 88 -17.71 -6.61 -2.48
C ASN A 88 -18.13 -5.81 -1.22
N ILE A 89 -17.46 -4.70 -0.93
CA ILE A 89 -17.80 -3.82 0.21
C ILE A 89 -19.24 -3.28 0.05
N VAL A 90 -19.56 -2.74 -1.12
CA VAL A 90 -20.91 -2.22 -1.43
C VAL A 90 -21.96 -3.31 -1.29
N ALA A 91 -21.69 -4.52 -1.80
CA ALA A 91 -22.64 -5.64 -1.73
C ALA A 91 -22.91 -6.09 -0.27
N VAL A 92 -21.91 -6.02 0.60
CA VAL A 92 -22.03 -6.45 2.01
C VAL A 92 -22.63 -5.36 2.89
N LEU A 93 -22.12 -4.13 2.77
CA LEU A 93 -22.52 -3.03 3.66
C LEU A 93 -23.71 -2.23 3.14
N GLY A 94 -24.09 -2.38 1.87
CA GLY A 94 -25.20 -1.64 1.27
C GLY A 94 -24.94 -0.15 1.11
N CYS A 95 -23.68 0.27 1.10
CA CYS A 95 -23.30 1.68 0.96
C CYS A 95 -22.97 2.02 -0.50
N GLU A 96 -22.88 3.30 -0.83
CA GLU A 96 -22.39 3.78 -2.11
C GLU A 96 -20.86 3.74 -2.14
N LYS A 97 -20.23 3.54 -3.32
CA LYS A 97 -18.77 3.57 -3.47
C LYS A 97 -18.14 4.86 -2.96
N SER A 98 -18.81 5.99 -3.16
CA SER A 98 -18.39 7.32 -2.69
C SER A 98 -18.41 7.48 -1.17
N ALA A 99 -19.15 6.62 -0.45
CA ALA A 99 -19.19 6.62 1.01
C ALA A 99 -18.03 5.87 1.66
N ILE A 100 -17.23 5.13 0.87
CA ILE A 100 -16.07 4.40 1.35
C ILE A 100 -14.88 5.36 1.33
N HIS A 101 -14.26 5.61 2.49
CA HIS A 101 -13.15 6.55 2.65
C HIS A 101 -12.05 5.99 3.57
N ASP A 102 -10.96 6.73 3.79
CA ASP A 102 -9.80 6.30 4.60
C ASP A 102 -9.23 4.95 4.15
N VAL A 103 -9.16 4.74 2.83
CA VAL A 103 -8.71 3.47 2.24
C VAL A 103 -7.20 3.45 2.12
N TYR A 104 -6.56 2.56 2.87
CA TYR A 104 -5.12 2.37 2.82
C TYR A 104 -4.72 0.91 3.06
N PRO A 105 -3.60 0.44 2.46
CA PRO A 105 -3.15 -0.93 2.62
C PRO A 105 -2.60 -1.17 4.02
N LEU A 106 -2.94 -2.33 4.58
CA LEU A 106 -2.35 -2.84 5.82
C LEU A 106 -1.19 -3.78 5.46
N LYS A 107 0.04 -3.40 5.85
CA LYS A 107 1.28 -4.14 5.51
C LYS A 107 1.54 -5.34 6.43
N GLN A 108 0.56 -5.82 7.16
CA GLN A 108 0.69 -6.93 8.09
C GLN A 108 0.10 -8.21 7.48
N GLY A 109 0.92 -9.20 7.30
CA GLY A 109 0.54 -10.55 6.85
C GLY A 109 1.28 -11.01 5.60
N LEU A 110 1.70 -12.27 5.60
CA LEU A 110 2.45 -12.89 4.49
C LEU A 110 1.54 -13.48 3.41
N THR A 111 0.29 -13.77 3.75
CA THR A 111 -0.60 -14.61 2.93
C THR A 111 -1.85 -13.89 2.41
N ASN A 112 -2.16 -12.71 2.92
CA ASN A 112 -3.35 -11.96 2.55
C ASN A 112 -3.02 -10.51 2.20
N LEU A 113 -3.76 -9.97 1.24
CA LEU A 113 -3.80 -8.54 0.97
C LEU A 113 -4.92 -7.94 1.83
N SER A 114 -4.58 -6.99 2.67
CA SER A 114 -5.54 -6.36 3.56
C SER A 114 -5.52 -4.85 3.38
N CYS A 115 -6.69 -4.24 3.44
CA CYS A 115 -6.80 -2.79 3.51
C CYS A 115 -7.77 -2.37 4.61
N HIS A 116 -7.47 -1.25 5.24
CA HIS A 116 -8.40 -0.50 6.07
C HIS A 116 -9.33 0.30 5.19
N PHE A 117 -10.55 0.49 5.61
CA PHE A 117 -11.49 1.46 5.06
C PHE A 117 -12.50 1.88 6.12
N ALA A 118 -13.14 3.01 5.91
CA ALA A 118 -14.20 3.52 6.77
C ALA A 118 -15.45 3.86 5.96
N THR A 119 -16.60 3.85 6.64
CA THR A 119 -17.89 4.37 6.16
C THR A 119 -18.56 5.19 7.27
N ALA A 120 -19.73 5.74 7.02
CA ALA A 120 -20.50 6.43 8.06
C ALA A 120 -20.85 5.52 9.27
N ASP A 121 -20.87 4.20 9.09
CA ASP A 121 -21.27 3.22 10.09
C ASP A 121 -20.09 2.70 10.93
N GLY A 122 -18.83 2.89 10.49
CA GLY A 122 -17.66 2.45 11.24
C GLY A 122 -16.40 2.29 10.40
N GLU A 123 -15.37 1.76 11.06
CA GLU A 123 -14.08 1.41 10.49
C GLU A 123 -13.99 -0.11 10.31
N TYR A 124 -13.37 -0.54 9.21
CA TYR A 124 -13.37 -1.94 8.80
C TYR A 124 -12.01 -2.35 8.23
N VAL A 125 -11.79 -3.66 8.21
CA VAL A 125 -10.67 -4.28 7.49
C VAL A 125 -11.24 -5.20 6.42
N TYR A 126 -10.92 -4.92 5.17
CA TYR A 126 -11.12 -5.87 4.07
C TYR A 126 -9.87 -6.73 3.91
N ARG A 127 -10.05 -8.04 3.88
CA ARG A 127 -8.98 -9.00 3.66
C ARG A 127 -9.26 -9.83 2.42
N HIS A 128 -8.31 -9.82 1.48
CA HIS A 128 -8.35 -10.63 0.26
C HIS A 128 -7.27 -11.72 0.32
N PRO A 129 -7.58 -12.95 -0.09
CA PRO A 129 -6.58 -14.01 -0.18
C PRO A 129 -5.43 -13.62 -1.10
N GLY A 130 -4.20 -13.86 -0.67
CA GLY A 130 -3.04 -13.67 -1.53
C GLY A 130 -2.98 -14.74 -2.62
N ILE A 131 -2.44 -14.38 -3.77
CA ILE A 131 -2.30 -15.30 -4.91
C ILE A 131 -1.42 -16.50 -4.50
N GLY A 132 -1.89 -17.71 -4.78
CA GLY A 132 -1.14 -18.96 -4.51
C GLY A 132 -1.24 -19.46 -3.06
N THR A 133 -2.12 -18.88 -2.24
CA THR A 133 -2.31 -19.33 -0.84
C THR A 133 -3.31 -20.48 -0.70
N GLU A 134 -4.01 -20.84 -1.77
CA GLU A 134 -5.06 -21.87 -1.78
C GLU A 134 -4.54 -23.26 -1.40
N ALA A 135 -3.27 -23.53 -1.71
CA ALA A 135 -2.62 -24.80 -1.36
C ALA A 135 -2.12 -24.86 0.10
N MET A 136 -2.07 -23.72 0.78
CA MET A 136 -1.50 -23.62 2.13
C MET A 136 -2.56 -23.45 3.22
N ILE A 137 -3.76 -22.98 2.87
CA ILE A 137 -4.80 -22.62 3.84
C ILE A 137 -6.11 -23.30 3.46
N ASP A 138 -6.62 -24.14 4.37
CA ASP A 138 -7.98 -24.69 4.28
C ASP A 138 -9.01 -23.61 4.65
N ARG A 139 -9.48 -22.91 3.64
CA ARG A 139 -10.47 -21.82 3.80
C ARG A 139 -11.80 -22.30 4.38
N THR A 140 -12.17 -23.54 4.14
CA THR A 140 -13.40 -24.11 4.68
C THR A 140 -13.31 -24.24 6.19
N SER A 141 -12.20 -24.78 6.69
CA SER A 141 -11.94 -24.90 8.13
C SER A 141 -11.77 -23.55 8.80
N GLU A 142 -11.11 -22.58 8.15
CA GLU A 142 -10.94 -21.21 8.63
C GLU A 142 -12.32 -20.55 8.81
N SER A 143 -13.19 -20.61 7.79
CA SER A 143 -14.53 -20.04 7.82
C SER A 143 -15.42 -20.66 8.90
N ALA A 144 -15.39 -22.00 9.02
CA ALA A 144 -16.16 -22.68 10.04
C ALA A 144 -15.72 -22.28 11.45
N ALA A 145 -14.43 -22.20 11.70
CA ALA A 145 -13.88 -21.78 12.99
C ALA A 145 -14.26 -20.34 13.35
N GLN A 146 -14.21 -19.42 12.39
CA GLN A 146 -14.55 -18.02 12.60
C GLN A 146 -16.05 -17.82 12.90
N LYS A 147 -16.93 -18.53 12.19
CA LYS A 147 -18.37 -18.52 12.48
C LYS A 147 -18.68 -19.02 13.89
N ILE A 148 -18.05 -20.10 14.30
CA ILE A 148 -18.20 -20.64 15.67
C ILE A 148 -17.69 -19.63 16.70
N ALA A 149 -16.55 -19.01 16.46
CA ALA A 149 -16.00 -17.98 17.36
C ALA A 149 -16.95 -16.79 17.51
N HIS A 150 -17.55 -16.34 16.41
CA HIS A 150 -18.54 -15.26 16.42
C HIS A 150 -19.81 -15.68 17.19
N GLU A 151 -20.37 -16.87 16.92
CA GLU A 151 -21.56 -17.39 17.61
C GLU A 151 -21.32 -17.55 19.11
N LEU A 152 -20.10 -17.84 19.55
CA LEU A 152 -19.73 -17.94 20.97
C LEU A 152 -19.37 -16.59 21.60
N GLY A 153 -19.43 -15.48 20.84
CA GLY A 153 -19.05 -14.14 21.31
C GLY A 153 -17.55 -13.99 21.59
N LEU A 154 -16.71 -14.80 20.96
CA LEU A 154 -15.26 -14.71 21.04
C LEU A 154 -14.65 -13.78 19.96
N ASP A 155 -15.40 -13.51 18.89
CA ASP A 155 -15.06 -12.59 17.82
C ASP A 155 -16.26 -11.67 17.56
N ASP A 156 -16.15 -10.43 17.99
CA ASP A 156 -17.15 -9.36 17.83
C ASP A 156 -16.85 -8.48 16.59
N THR A 157 -15.75 -8.73 15.90
CA THR A 157 -15.35 -7.98 14.71
C THR A 157 -15.87 -8.57 13.40
N PHE A 158 -16.39 -9.79 13.42
CA PHE A 158 -16.87 -10.48 12.23
C PHE A 158 -18.06 -9.79 11.58
N VAL A 159 -17.91 -9.35 10.33
CA VAL A 159 -18.99 -8.77 9.53
C VAL A 159 -19.42 -9.72 8.42
N HIS A 160 -18.49 -10.17 7.61
CA HIS A 160 -18.76 -11.04 6.46
C HIS A 160 -17.55 -11.88 6.04
N GLU A 161 -17.84 -13.09 5.57
CA GLU A 161 -16.86 -13.95 4.90
C GLU A 161 -17.49 -14.63 3.69
N ASP A 162 -16.83 -14.48 2.55
CA ASP A 162 -17.23 -15.09 1.27
C ASP A 162 -16.57 -16.46 1.10
N PRO A 163 -17.25 -17.45 0.47
CA PRO A 163 -16.66 -18.77 0.18
C PRO A 163 -15.35 -18.74 -0.61
N ARG A 164 -15.08 -17.67 -1.35
CA ARG A 164 -13.80 -17.45 -2.05
C ARG A 164 -12.66 -17.02 -1.11
N GLY A 165 -12.98 -16.79 0.19
CA GLY A 165 -12.03 -16.52 1.24
C GLY A 165 -11.70 -15.05 1.51
N TRP A 166 -12.34 -14.09 0.84
CA TRP A 166 -12.24 -12.69 1.26
C TRP A 166 -13.24 -12.42 2.40
N LYS A 167 -12.90 -11.45 3.25
CA LYS A 167 -13.71 -11.12 4.41
C LYS A 167 -13.64 -9.66 4.81
N ILE A 168 -14.67 -9.23 5.55
CA ILE A 168 -14.78 -7.90 6.19
C ILE A 168 -14.94 -8.12 7.68
N SER A 169 -14.17 -7.40 8.47
CA SER A 169 -14.19 -7.40 9.92
C SER A 169 -14.04 -5.99 10.47
#